data_34a1862159ac0028a368842a6e556b80
#
_entry.id   34a1862159ac0028a368842a6e556b80
#
_cell.length_a   1.000
_cell.length_b   1.000
_cell.length_c   1.000
_cell.angle_alpha   90.00
_cell.angle_beta   90.00
_cell.angle_gamma   90.00
#
_symmetry.space_group_name_H-M   'P 1'
#
loop_
_entity.id
_entity.type
_entity.pdbx_description
1 polymer ?
#
loop_
_entity_poly.entity_id
_entity_poly.type
_entity_poly.pdbx_seq_one_letter_code
_entity_poly.pdbx_strand_id
1 'polypeptide(L)'
;KPVFEGRFNLGVVSLHLPMILAKARRESKDFYEVLNYYLEMIRNLHKRTYEYIGELRASVNPIAFCEGGLLGGHLKPDDKIKSLLPPMTLSYGITALNELQRLYNGKSIREDGEFALEVMKYINNYTNKIKEEDHLLYAIYGTPAESLCGLQIKQFRKIYGIVENVSDREYVSNSFHCQVS
;
A
#
# COMPACT_ATOMS: atom_id res chain seq x y z
N LYS A 1 17.78 10.42 15.39
CA LYS A 1 16.97 9.94 16.56
C LYS A 1 15.60 9.51 16.06
N PRO A 2 15.02 8.42 16.55
CA PRO A 2 13.64 8.07 16.22
C PRO A 2 12.70 9.18 16.73
N VAL A 3 11.80 9.61 15.85
CA VAL A 3 10.74 10.57 16.19
C VAL A 3 9.52 9.77 16.57
N PHE A 4 9.03 9.95 17.78
CA PHE A 4 7.85 9.24 18.30
C PHE A 4 6.59 10.10 18.28
N GLU A 5 6.74 11.42 18.30
CA GLU A 5 5.65 12.38 18.19
C GLU A 5 5.46 12.83 16.75
N GLY A 6 4.22 13.16 16.40
CA GLY A 6 3.90 13.65 15.06
C GLY A 6 3.93 12.59 13.97
N ARG A 7 4.02 11.30 14.30
CA ARG A 7 3.98 10.22 13.32
C ARG A 7 2.54 9.92 12.94
N PHE A 8 2.28 10.02 11.64
CA PHE A 8 0.96 9.78 11.07
C PHE A 8 1.11 9.12 9.70
N ASN A 9 0.09 8.41 9.25
CA ASN A 9 0.07 7.86 7.91
C ASN A 9 -0.70 8.81 6.99
N LEU A 10 -0.02 9.40 6.02
CA LEU A 10 -0.62 10.32 5.05
C LEU A 10 -1.52 9.63 4.04
N GLY A 11 -1.31 8.34 3.83
CA GLY A 11 -2.12 7.56 2.91
C GLY A 11 -1.59 6.17 2.68
N VAL A 12 -2.51 5.26 2.38
CA VAL A 12 -2.22 3.88 1.99
C VAL A 12 -2.77 3.65 0.60
N VAL A 13 -1.92 3.18 -0.32
CA VAL A 13 -2.35 2.71 -1.64
C VAL A 13 -2.06 1.22 -1.72
N SER A 14 -3.11 0.42 -1.83
CA SER A 14 -3.00 -1.03 -1.78
C SER A 14 -2.76 -1.65 -3.16
N LEU A 15 -1.78 -2.54 -3.22
CA LEU A 15 -1.48 -3.37 -4.38
C LEU A 15 -2.45 -4.57 -4.43
N HIS A 16 -3.04 -4.81 -5.58
CA HIS A 16 -3.79 -6.03 -5.86
C HIS A 16 -2.89 -7.03 -6.57
N LEU A 17 -2.05 -7.74 -5.79
CA LEU A 17 -0.98 -8.58 -6.31
C LEU A 17 -1.44 -9.69 -7.27
N PRO A 18 -2.56 -10.42 -7.01
CA PRO A 18 -3.07 -11.40 -7.98
C PRO A 18 -3.43 -10.78 -9.33
N MET A 19 -3.97 -9.55 -9.33
CA MET A 19 -4.31 -8.85 -10.57
C MET A 19 -3.07 -8.47 -11.38
N ILE A 20 -1.98 -8.12 -10.70
CA ILE A 20 -0.67 -7.83 -11.33
C ILE A 20 -0.11 -9.09 -11.98
N LEU A 21 -0.16 -10.23 -11.29
CA LEU A 21 0.29 -11.51 -11.83
C LEU A 21 -0.58 -11.97 -13.03
N ALA A 22 -1.89 -11.86 -12.92
CA ALA A 22 -2.80 -12.20 -14.01
C ALA A 22 -2.59 -11.30 -15.24
N LYS A 23 -2.33 -10.00 -15.02
CA LYS A 23 -2.00 -9.06 -16.09
C LYS A 23 -0.68 -9.42 -16.76
N ALA A 24 0.37 -9.69 -16.01
CA ALA A 24 1.66 -10.10 -16.53
C ALA A 24 1.55 -11.35 -17.42
N ARG A 25 0.83 -12.36 -16.95
CA ARG A 25 0.58 -13.59 -17.72
C ARG A 25 -0.20 -13.33 -19.01
N ARG A 26 -1.27 -12.54 -18.94
CA ARG A 26 -2.09 -12.22 -20.11
C ARG A 26 -1.31 -11.45 -21.18
N GLU A 27 -0.41 -10.57 -20.75
CA GLU A 27 0.39 -9.72 -21.65
C GLU A 27 1.74 -10.36 -22.01
N SER A 28 2.02 -11.58 -21.54
CA SER A 28 3.32 -12.28 -21.72
C SER A 28 4.51 -11.41 -21.28
N LYS A 29 4.35 -10.69 -20.18
CA LYS A 29 5.37 -9.85 -19.56
C LYS A 29 5.93 -10.49 -18.30
N ASP A 30 7.11 -10.06 -17.91
CA ASP A 30 7.67 -10.38 -16.61
C ASP A 30 6.82 -9.79 -15.47
N PHE A 31 6.60 -10.58 -14.41
CA PHE A 31 5.80 -10.14 -13.27
C PHE A 31 6.39 -8.90 -12.58
N TYR A 32 7.72 -8.87 -12.41
CA TYR A 32 8.38 -7.76 -11.73
C TYR A 32 8.41 -6.49 -12.58
N GLU A 33 8.41 -6.60 -13.91
CA GLU A 33 8.21 -5.46 -14.81
C GLU A 33 6.85 -4.80 -14.56
N VAL A 34 5.77 -5.60 -14.52
CA VAL A 34 4.43 -5.10 -14.27
C VAL A 34 4.27 -4.59 -12.83
N LEU A 35 4.86 -5.28 -11.85
CA LEU A 35 4.87 -4.83 -10.45
C LEU A 35 5.56 -3.48 -10.31
N ASN A 36 6.74 -3.30 -10.91
CA ASN A 36 7.48 -2.03 -10.91
C ASN A 36 6.69 -0.88 -11.50
N TYR A 37 5.97 -1.10 -12.59
CA TYR A 37 5.10 -0.09 -13.18
C TYR A 37 4.09 0.45 -12.15
N TYR A 38 3.44 -0.45 -11.38
CA TYR A 38 2.49 -0.03 -10.35
C TYR A 38 3.18 0.57 -9.11
N LEU A 39 4.33 0.07 -8.71
CA LEU A 39 5.12 0.66 -7.61
C LEU A 39 5.51 2.09 -7.92
N GLU A 40 5.99 2.38 -9.15
CA GLU A 40 6.32 3.75 -9.58
C GLU A 40 5.07 4.65 -9.70
N MET A 41 3.94 4.10 -10.15
CA MET A 41 2.68 4.84 -10.17
C MET A 41 2.26 5.27 -8.76
N ILE A 42 2.35 4.36 -7.78
CA ILE A 42 2.06 4.65 -6.37
C ILE A 42 3.06 5.67 -5.82
N ARG A 43 4.36 5.53 -6.13
CA ARG A 43 5.39 6.51 -5.74
C ARG A 43 5.02 7.92 -6.19
N ASN A 44 4.66 8.07 -7.47
CA ASN A 44 4.25 9.35 -8.02
C ASN A 44 2.98 9.91 -7.36
N LEU A 45 2.00 9.04 -7.08
CA LEU A 45 0.79 9.43 -6.36
C LEU A 45 1.12 9.90 -4.94
N HIS A 46 1.96 9.18 -4.21
CA HIS A 46 2.40 9.54 -2.86
C HIS A 46 3.15 10.88 -2.83
N LYS A 47 4.04 11.14 -3.79
CA LYS A 47 4.73 12.43 -3.89
C LYS A 47 3.75 13.58 -4.12
N ARG A 48 2.81 13.41 -5.04
CA ARG A 48 1.75 14.42 -5.28
C ARG A 48 0.88 14.64 -4.05
N THR A 49 0.52 13.58 -3.34
CA THR A 49 -0.26 13.66 -2.10
C THR A 49 0.51 14.43 -1.03
N TYR A 50 1.80 14.13 -0.85
CA TYR A 50 2.66 14.82 0.09
C TYR A 50 2.76 16.32 -0.22
N GLU A 51 2.98 16.68 -1.47
CA GLU A 51 3.05 18.07 -1.91
C GLU A 51 1.71 18.77 -1.73
N TYR A 52 0.61 18.18 -2.17
CA TYR A 52 -0.72 18.75 -2.03
C TYR A 52 -1.10 19.02 -0.57
N ILE A 53 -0.93 18.03 0.30
CA ILE A 53 -1.21 18.17 1.73
C ILE A 53 -0.29 19.22 2.35
N GLY A 54 0.99 19.22 1.98
CA GLY A 54 1.96 20.18 2.49
C GLY A 54 1.62 21.65 2.19
N GLU A 55 0.90 21.92 1.12
CA GLU A 55 0.45 23.26 0.72
C GLU A 55 -0.81 23.74 1.46
N LEU A 56 -1.51 22.83 2.14
CA LEU A 56 -2.68 23.21 2.95
C LEU A 56 -2.28 24.11 4.10
N ARG A 57 -3.16 25.05 4.47
CA ARG A 57 -2.97 25.93 5.62
C ARG A 57 -3.38 25.23 6.91
N ALA A 58 -2.74 25.56 8.02
CA ALA A 58 -3.05 24.98 9.33
C ALA A 58 -4.50 25.24 9.76
N SER A 59 -5.12 26.30 9.26
CA SER A 59 -6.52 26.62 9.48
C SER A 59 -7.52 25.58 8.97
N VAL A 60 -7.11 24.62 8.12
CA VAL A 60 -8.00 23.52 7.69
C VAL A 60 -8.37 22.57 8.84
N ASN A 61 -7.49 22.48 9.85
CA ASN A 61 -7.77 21.76 11.10
C ASN A 61 -6.99 22.43 12.25
N PRO A 62 -7.51 23.52 12.83
CA PRO A 62 -6.81 24.28 13.87
C PRO A 62 -6.48 23.43 15.10
N ILE A 63 -7.40 22.57 15.52
CA ILE A 63 -7.19 21.70 16.69
C ILE A 63 -5.95 20.84 16.50
N ALA A 64 -5.79 20.25 15.30
CA ALA A 64 -4.67 19.38 14.99
C ALA A 64 -3.35 20.15 14.82
N PHE A 65 -3.37 21.28 14.14
CA PHE A 65 -2.16 21.92 13.63
C PHE A 65 -1.75 23.19 14.38
N CYS A 66 -2.70 23.88 15.02
CA CYS A 66 -2.42 25.14 15.71
C CYS A 66 -2.42 24.99 17.24
N GLU A 67 -3.30 24.14 17.78
CA GLU A 67 -3.54 24.02 19.21
C GLU A 67 -2.82 22.81 19.85
N GLY A 68 -1.96 22.13 19.10
CA GLY A 68 -1.16 21.01 19.58
C GLY A 68 -1.92 19.70 19.80
N GLY A 69 -3.17 19.61 19.33
CA GLY A 69 -4.03 18.44 19.54
C GLY A 69 -3.58 17.20 18.81
N LEU A 70 -3.07 17.34 17.60
CA LEU A 70 -2.48 16.25 16.82
C LEU A 70 -1.05 16.63 16.47
N LEU A 71 -0.11 15.71 16.64
CA LEU A 71 1.28 15.89 16.19
C LEU A 71 2.09 16.96 16.93
N GLY A 72 1.55 17.55 18.00
CA GLY A 72 2.21 18.66 18.71
C GLY A 72 2.36 19.93 17.86
N GLY A 73 1.54 20.10 16.83
CA GLY A 73 1.60 21.25 15.93
C GLY A 73 1.15 22.54 16.63
N HIS A 74 1.96 23.59 16.48
CA HIS A 74 1.68 24.93 16.99
C HIS A 74 1.88 25.96 15.88
N LEU A 75 1.35 25.68 14.71
CA LEU A 75 1.42 26.55 13.55
C LEU A 75 0.42 27.72 13.68
N LYS A 76 0.73 28.83 13.05
CA LYS A 76 -0.27 29.90 12.85
C LYS A 76 -1.30 29.43 11.81
N PRO A 77 -2.55 29.90 11.86
CA PRO A 77 -3.61 29.50 10.95
C PRO A 77 -3.25 29.60 9.45
N ASP A 78 -2.45 30.59 9.09
CA ASP A 78 -2.02 30.83 7.71
C ASP A 78 -0.75 30.08 7.30
N ASP A 79 -0.05 29.44 8.22
CA ASP A 79 1.15 28.67 7.91
C ASP A 79 0.78 27.41 7.15
N LYS A 80 1.68 26.97 6.25
CA LYS A 80 1.55 25.68 5.56
C LYS A 80 1.92 24.53 6.51
N ILE A 81 1.17 23.42 6.44
CA ILE A 81 1.41 22.27 7.29
C ILE A 81 2.64 21.42 6.88
N LYS A 82 3.32 21.80 5.82
CA LYS A 82 4.47 21.06 5.25
C LYS A 82 5.56 20.76 6.27
N SER A 83 5.80 21.66 7.22
CA SER A 83 6.80 21.46 8.27
C SER A 83 6.48 20.33 9.25
N LEU A 84 5.22 19.89 9.32
CA LEU A 84 4.77 18.77 10.15
C LEU A 84 4.82 17.41 9.44
N LEU A 85 5.01 17.38 8.12
CA LEU A 85 4.93 16.15 7.32
C LEU A 85 6.17 15.24 7.38
N PRO A 86 7.41 15.70 7.65
CA PRO A 86 8.59 14.85 7.55
C PRO A 86 8.55 13.53 8.36
N PRO A 87 7.93 13.46 9.57
CA PRO A 87 7.82 12.21 10.31
C PRO A 87 6.64 11.31 9.86
N MET A 88 5.86 11.75 8.88
CA MET A 88 4.67 11.02 8.42
C MET A 88 5.03 10.01 7.33
N THR A 89 4.28 8.90 7.28
CA THR A 89 4.54 7.81 6.33
C THR A 89 3.57 7.82 5.15
N LEU A 90 4.07 7.35 4.02
CA LEU A 90 3.34 7.05 2.80
C LEU A 90 3.41 5.54 2.57
N SER A 91 2.28 4.86 2.61
CA SER A 91 2.28 3.41 2.75
C SER A 91 1.83 2.68 1.49
N TYR A 92 2.56 1.61 1.17
CA TYR A 92 2.19 0.60 0.20
C TYR A 92 1.39 -0.50 0.92
N GLY A 93 0.09 -0.54 0.69
CA GLY A 93 -0.79 -1.55 1.30
C GLY A 93 -0.65 -2.90 0.60
N ILE A 94 -0.59 -3.96 1.38
CA ILE A 94 -0.50 -5.33 0.87
C ILE A 94 -1.73 -6.11 1.29
N THR A 95 -2.36 -6.75 0.30
CA THR A 95 -3.46 -7.70 0.46
C THR A 95 -3.27 -8.88 -0.47
N ALA A 96 -4.03 -9.94 -0.29
CA ALA A 96 -4.13 -11.06 -1.22
C ALA A 96 -2.83 -11.84 -1.46
N LEU A 97 -1.95 -11.94 -0.47
CA LEU A 97 -0.71 -12.72 -0.59
C LEU A 97 -0.99 -14.21 -0.79
N ASN A 98 -2.00 -14.75 -0.11
CA ASN A 98 -2.39 -16.16 -0.29
C ASN A 98 -2.92 -16.41 -1.70
N GLU A 99 -3.77 -15.53 -2.21
CA GLU A 99 -4.30 -15.62 -3.58
C GLU A 99 -3.22 -15.41 -4.64
N LEU A 100 -2.22 -14.57 -4.36
CA LEU A 100 -1.04 -14.45 -5.20
C LEU A 100 -0.28 -15.78 -5.31
N GLN A 101 0.01 -16.42 -4.17
CA GLN A 101 0.71 -17.70 -4.14
C GLN A 101 -0.10 -18.80 -4.84
N ARG A 102 -1.42 -18.86 -4.56
CA ARG A 102 -2.32 -19.82 -5.22
C ARG A 102 -2.41 -19.60 -6.73
N LEU A 103 -2.50 -18.36 -7.18
CA LEU A 103 -2.48 -18.06 -8.60
C LEU A 103 -1.14 -18.43 -9.24
N TYR A 104 -0.03 -18.30 -8.51
CA TYR A 104 1.31 -18.60 -9.00
C TYR A 104 1.51 -20.11 -9.27
N ASN A 105 1.23 -20.95 -8.28
CA ASN A 105 1.53 -22.40 -8.36
C ASN A 105 0.45 -23.34 -7.77
N GLY A 106 -0.75 -22.82 -7.47
CA GLY A 106 -1.85 -23.60 -6.94
C GLY A 106 -1.81 -23.85 -5.42
N LYS A 107 -0.71 -23.52 -4.73
CA LYS A 107 -0.52 -23.77 -3.30
C LYS A 107 -0.86 -22.54 -2.47
N SER A 108 -1.33 -22.73 -1.24
CA SER A 108 -1.48 -21.65 -0.27
C SER A 108 -0.13 -21.19 0.28
N ILE A 109 -0.08 -20.02 0.89
CA ILE A 109 1.13 -19.54 1.58
C ILE A 109 1.55 -20.44 2.75
N ARG A 110 0.65 -21.27 3.26
CA ARG A 110 0.91 -22.24 4.32
C ARG A 110 1.63 -23.48 3.80
N GLU A 111 1.31 -23.90 2.56
CA GLU A 111 1.91 -25.05 1.90
C GLU A 111 3.22 -24.69 1.22
N ASP A 112 3.28 -23.50 0.64
CA ASP A 112 4.44 -22.97 -0.06
C ASP A 112 4.32 -21.42 -0.12
N GLY A 113 5.09 -20.72 0.67
CA GLY A 113 5.07 -19.27 0.72
C GLY A 113 6.27 -18.59 0.04
N GLU A 114 7.08 -19.35 -0.70
CA GLU A 114 8.35 -18.83 -1.22
C GLU A 114 8.17 -17.64 -2.17
N PHE A 115 7.27 -17.77 -3.14
CA PHE A 115 7.01 -16.69 -4.10
C PHE A 115 6.40 -15.45 -3.41
N ALA A 116 5.44 -15.64 -2.51
CA ALA A 116 4.86 -14.53 -1.74
C ALA A 116 5.93 -13.82 -0.91
N LEU A 117 6.83 -14.55 -0.28
CA LEU A 117 7.95 -13.99 0.50
C LEU A 117 8.95 -13.25 -0.40
N GLU A 118 9.27 -13.80 -1.58
CA GLU A 118 10.14 -13.15 -2.56
C GLU A 118 9.56 -11.79 -2.99
N VAL A 119 8.27 -11.77 -3.33
CA VAL A 119 7.56 -10.54 -3.71
C VAL A 119 7.58 -9.52 -2.57
N MET A 120 7.35 -9.94 -1.32
CA MET A 120 7.44 -9.05 -0.16
C MET A 120 8.84 -8.48 0.03
N LYS A 121 9.89 -9.29 -0.12
CA LYS A 121 11.28 -8.82 -0.07
C LYS A 121 11.57 -7.83 -1.19
N TYR A 122 11.07 -8.08 -2.39
CA TYR A 122 11.22 -7.19 -3.53
C TYR A 122 10.60 -5.81 -3.26
N ILE A 123 9.34 -5.77 -2.80
CA ILE A 123 8.65 -4.52 -2.45
C ILE A 123 9.38 -3.80 -1.31
N ASN A 124 9.87 -4.53 -0.31
CA ASN A 124 10.63 -3.94 0.79
C ASN A 124 11.93 -3.29 0.32
N ASN A 125 12.67 -3.96 -0.56
CA ASN A 125 13.90 -3.40 -1.14
C ASN A 125 13.60 -2.16 -1.98
N TYR A 126 12.54 -2.19 -2.78
CA TYR A 126 12.07 -1.05 -3.55
C TYR A 126 11.72 0.14 -2.65
N THR A 127 10.90 -0.08 -1.61
CA THR A 127 10.51 1.00 -0.69
C THR A 127 11.69 1.59 0.06
N ASN A 128 12.67 0.77 0.45
CA ASN A 128 13.91 1.26 1.08
C ASN A 128 14.75 2.11 0.12
N LYS A 129 14.86 1.69 -1.14
CA LYS A 129 15.58 2.45 -2.18
C LYS A 129 14.95 3.84 -2.39
N ILE A 130 13.63 3.90 -2.64
CA ILE A 130 12.96 5.18 -2.90
C ILE A 130 12.90 6.10 -1.68
N LYS A 131 12.96 5.54 -0.47
CA LYS A 131 13.09 6.33 0.77
C LYS A 131 14.38 7.16 0.77
N GLU A 132 15.50 6.56 0.35
CA GLU A 132 16.77 7.27 0.23
C GLU A 132 16.76 8.29 -0.93
N GLU A 133 16.16 7.92 -2.06
CA GLU A 133 16.11 8.79 -3.24
C GLU A 133 15.23 10.02 -3.04
N ASP A 134 14.06 9.86 -2.45
CA ASP A 134 13.05 10.94 -2.32
C ASP A 134 13.13 11.67 -0.98
N HIS A 135 13.91 11.16 -0.02
CA HIS A 135 13.96 11.65 1.37
C HIS A 135 12.58 11.71 2.04
N LEU A 136 11.69 10.76 1.69
CA LEU A 136 10.36 10.60 2.25
C LEU A 136 10.26 9.26 2.98
N LEU A 137 9.36 9.17 3.97
CA LEU A 137 9.14 7.95 4.72
C LEU A 137 8.12 7.06 4.00
N TYR A 138 8.61 6.10 3.23
CA TYR A 138 7.77 5.04 2.68
C TYR A 138 7.73 3.83 3.61
N ALA A 139 6.60 3.14 3.67
CA ALA A 139 6.43 1.94 4.48
C ALA A 139 5.56 0.91 3.75
N ILE A 140 5.77 -0.37 4.07
CA ILE A 140 4.83 -1.43 3.72
C ILE A 140 3.81 -1.54 4.86
N TYR A 141 2.55 -1.68 4.50
CA TYR A 141 1.45 -1.79 5.43
C TYR A 141 0.58 -3.01 5.13
N GLY A 142 0.52 -3.94 6.07
CA GLY A 142 -0.45 -5.04 6.03
C GLY A 142 -1.86 -4.49 6.24
N THR A 143 -2.58 -4.28 5.15
CA THR A 143 -3.88 -3.60 5.17
C THR A 143 -4.98 -4.55 5.60
N PRO A 144 -5.77 -4.25 6.65
CA PRO A 144 -6.95 -5.03 7.00
C PRO A 144 -8.11 -4.85 6.02
N ALA A 145 -8.31 -3.67 5.50
CA ALA A 145 -9.19 -3.19 4.42
C ALA A 145 -10.27 -4.17 3.91
N GLU A 146 -11.18 -4.60 4.79
CA GLU A 146 -12.17 -5.66 4.51
C GLU A 146 -13.07 -5.34 3.29
N SER A 147 -13.58 -4.12 3.20
CA SER A 147 -14.39 -3.68 2.05
C SER A 147 -13.60 -3.66 0.73
N LEU A 148 -12.31 -3.31 0.78
CA LEU A 148 -11.43 -3.36 -0.37
C LEU A 148 -11.20 -4.81 -0.83
N CYS A 149 -11.04 -5.75 0.11
CA CYS A 149 -10.81 -7.16 -0.21
C CYS A 149 -11.98 -7.78 -0.99
N GLY A 150 -13.22 -7.43 -0.65
CA GLY A 150 -14.39 -7.83 -1.44
C GLY A 150 -14.47 -7.15 -2.81
N LEU A 151 -14.08 -5.86 -2.88
CA LEU A 151 -14.01 -5.14 -4.15
C LEU A 151 -12.94 -5.74 -5.08
N GLN A 152 -11.80 -6.13 -4.55
CA GLN A 152 -10.71 -6.74 -5.29
C GLN A 152 -11.15 -8.06 -5.95
N ILE A 153 -11.92 -8.90 -5.27
CA ILE A 153 -12.51 -10.11 -5.87
C ILE A 153 -13.43 -9.75 -7.05
N LYS A 154 -14.31 -8.79 -6.87
CA LYS A 154 -15.24 -8.36 -7.93
C LYS A 154 -14.48 -7.82 -9.15
N GLN A 155 -13.45 -7.04 -8.94
CA GLN A 155 -12.61 -6.51 -10.01
C GLN A 155 -11.84 -7.61 -10.75
N PHE A 156 -11.27 -8.57 -10.01
CA PHE A 156 -10.57 -9.70 -10.60
C PHE A 156 -11.52 -10.53 -11.47
N ARG A 157 -12.67 -10.90 -10.95
CA ARG A 157 -13.70 -11.67 -11.71
C ARG A 157 -14.13 -10.98 -12.99
N LYS A 158 -14.30 -9.67 -12.93
CA LYS A 158 -14.72 -8.87 -14.10
C LYS A 158 -13.73 -8.97 -15.26
N ILE A 159 -12.45 -9.10 -14.98
CA ILE A 159 -11.37 -9.00 -15.99
C ILE A 159 -10.81 -10.38 -16.34
N TYR A 160 -10.70 -11.28 -15.37
CA TYR A 160 -10.02 -12.57 -15.51
C TYR A 160 -10.94 -13.77 -15.25
N GLY A 161 -12.19 -13.54 -14.86
CA GLY A 161 -13.13 -14.59 -14.55
C GLY A 161 -12.94 -15.19 -13.16
N ILE A 162 -13.61 -16.32 -12.94
CA ILE A 162 -13.51 -17.09 -11.70
C ILE A 162 -12.35 -18.05 -11.81
N VAL A 163 -11.40 -17.93 -10.88
CA VAL A 163 -10.25 -18.83 -10.73
C VAL A 163 -10.37 -19.51 -9.38
N GLU A 164 -10.30 -20.84 -9.39
CA GLU A 164 -10.41 -21.65 -8.18
C GLU A 164 -9.36 -21.25 -7.13
N ASN A 165 -9.78 -21.16 -5.88
CA ASN A 165 -8.97 -20.74 -4.74
C ASN A 165 -8.32 -19.34 -4.83
N VAL A 166 -8.67 -18.54 -5.84
CA VAL A 166 -8.18 -17.17 -6.04
C VAL A 166 -9.34 -16.19 -6.02
N SER A 167 -10.34 -16.35 -6.88
CA SER A 167 -11.45 -15.43 -7.02
C SER A 167 -12.83 -16.06 -6.88
N ASP A 168 -12.94 -17.32 -6.51
CA ASP A 168 -14.16 -18.08 -6.24
C ASP A 168 -14.75 -17.84 -4.83
N ARG A 169 -14.16 -16.95 -4.07
CA ARG A 169 -14.53 -16.60 -2.68
C ARG A 169 -15.03 -15.16 -2.56
N GLU A 170 -15.57 -14.78 -1.41
CA GLU A 170 -16.19 -13.47 -1.23
C GLU A 170 -15.19 -12.33 -1.09
N TYR A 171 -14.00 -12.60 -0.51
CA TYR A 171 -12.93 -11.62 -0.28
C TYR A 171 -11.55 -12.27 -0.39
N VAL A 172 -10.54 -11.47 -0.70
CA VAL A 172 -9.13 -11.89 -0.65
C VAL A 172 -8.60 -11.85 0.78
N SER A 173 -7.50 -12.57 1.03
CA SER A 173 -6.80 -12.51 2.31
C SER A 173 -6.24 -11.11 2.60
N ASN A 174 -6.22 -10.76 3.87
CA ASN A 174 -5.65 -9.51 4.39
C ASN A 174 -4.83 -9.78 5.65
N SER A 175 -4.40 -8.73 6.37
CA SER A 175 -3.60 -8.89 7.58
C SER A 175 -4.32 -9.58 8.74
N PHE A 176 -5.65 -9.66 8.73
CA PHE A 176 -6.45 -10.31 9.78
C PHE A 176 -7.08 -11.62 9.33
N HIS A 177 -7.45 -11.73 8.06
CA HIS A 177 -8.21 -12.86 7.54
C HIS A 177 -7.44 -13.55 6.41
N CYS A 178 -6.97 -14.74 6.70
CA CYS A 178 -6.45 -15.66 5.71
C CYS A 178 -7.30 -16.94 5.80
N GLN A 179 -8.20 -17.14 4.83
CA GLN A 179 -8.87 -18.44 4.70
C GLN A 179 -7.85 -19.42 4.14
N VAL A 180 -7.22 -20.15 5.02
CA VAL A 180 -6.39 -21.30 4.70
C VAL A 180 -7.24 -22.52 5.01
N SER A 181 -8.00 -22.97 4.05
CA SER A 181 -8.66 -24.27 4.11
C SER A 181 -7.67 -25.37 3.83
#